data_852ce3e80da2c3c5a35208048644412b
#
_entry.id   852ce3e80da2c3c5a35208048644412b
#
_cell.length_a   1.000
_cell.length_b   1.000
_cell.length_c   1.000
_cell.angle_alpha   90.00
_cell.angle_beta   90.00
_cell.angle_gamma   90.00
#
_symmetry.space_group_name_H-M   'P 1'
#
loop_
_entity.id
_entity.type
_entity.pdbx_description
1 polymer ?
#
loop_
_entity_poly.entity_id
_entity_poly.type
_entity_poly.pdbx_seq_one_letter_code
_entity_poly.pdbx_strand_id
1 'polypeptide(L)'
;MIKKFFNKIIDRFRSLPCIKKNPSVKEIIKYSIVGNFTSILDFALYIYLTRFFPFWKEHYLTANFFAILIDSVIRFILHKKWTFRNEGKNIHTQYLKFTIVCLLIMLTGEVLLYTAVEYFGIGDVLGKLISSVIITMFAFLSTKLWVFGRSKEKHIEKYTGQNLKI
;
A
#
# COMPACT_ATOMS: atom_id res chain seq x y z
N MET A 1 3.03 -7.68 -18.56
CA MET A 1 1.82 -8.47 -18.30
C MET A 1 1.01 -7.91 -17.11
N ILE A 2 1.60 -7.77 -15.93
CA ILE A 2 0.96 -7.27 -14.69
C ILE A 2 0.26 -5.91 -14.87
N LYS A 3 0.93 -4.92 -15.53
CA LYS A 3 0.36 -3.58 -15.76
C LYS A 3 -0.92 -3.59 -16.62
N LYS A 4 -1.01 -4.52 -17.59
CA LYS A 4 -2.23 -4.69 -18.42
C LYS A 4 -3.37 -5.27 -17.60
N PHE A 5 -3.11 -6.26 -16.73
CA PHE A 5 -4.09 -6.87 -15.85
C PHE A 5 -4.72 -5.85 -14.90
N PHE A 6 -3.88 -5.10 -14.18
CA PHE A 6 -4.36 -4.06 -13.26
C PHE A 6 -5.10 -2.91 -13.96
N ASN A 7 -4.67 -2.52 -15.18
CA ASN A 7 -5.39 -1.50 -15.93
C ASN A 7 -6.78 -1.99 -16.37
N LYS A 8 -6.93 -3.28 -16.76
CA LYS A 8 -8.24 -3.86 -17.11
C LYS A 8 -9.24 -3.82 -15.95
N ILE A 9 -8.76 -4.07 -14.71
CA ILE A 9 -9.59 -3.96 -13.50
C ILE A 9 -10.05 -2.50 -13.31
N ILE A 10 -9.15 -1.54 -13.46
CA ILE A 10 -9.50 -0.12 -13.32
C ILE A 10 -10.45 0.36 -14.41
N ASP A 11 -10.29 -0.10 -15.64
CA ASP A 11 -11.16 0.31 -16.75
C ASP A 11 -12.61 -0.11 -16.49
N ARG A 12 -12.84 -1.20 -15.74
CA ARG A 12 -14.17 -1.61 -15.29
C ARG A 12 -14.79 -0.64 -14.28
N PHE A 13 -13.97 0.00 -13.45
CA PHE A 13 -14.41 1.04 -12.50
C PHE A 13 -14.39 2.46 -13.10
N ARG A 14 -13.78 2.64 -14.27
CA ARG A 14 -13.62 3.95 -14.93
C ARG A 14 -14.93 4.55 -15.44
N SER A 15 -15.98 3.75 -15.59
CA SER A 15 -17.32 4.19 -15.97
C SER A 15 -18.04 4.95 -14.85
N LEU A 16 -17.58 4.86 -13.59
CA LEU A 16 -18.18 5.56 -12.47
C LEU A 16 -17.86 7.07 -12.52
N PRO A 17 -18.88 7.94 -12.46
CA PRO A 17 -18.72 9.40 -12.62
C PRO A 17 -17.77 10.02 -11.57
N CYS A 18 -17.75 9.48 -10.36
CA CYS A 18 -16.86 9.95 -9.27
C CYS A 18 -15.37 9.77 -9.58
N ILE A 19 -15.01 8.75 -10.36
CA ILE A 19 -13.61 8.44 -10.69
C ILE A 19 -13.08 9.34 -11.81
N LYS A 20 -13.96 9.78 -12.73
CA LYS A 20 -13.60 10.70 -13.81
C LYS A 20 -13.22 12.08 -13.28
N LYS A 21 -13.86 12.53 -12.21
CA LYS A 21 -13.77 13.91 -11.72
C LYS A 21 -12.57 14.13 -10.78
N ASN A 22 -12.14 13.09 -10.02
CA ASN A 22 -11.09 13.23 -9.00
C ASN A 22 -9.91 12.27 -9.18
N PRO A 23 -8.71 12.75 -9.52
CA PRO A 23 -7.51 11.91 -9.68
C PRO A 23 -7.10 11.20 -8.39
N SER A 24 -7.36 11.80 -7.22
CA SER A 24 -7.06 11.20 -5.92
C SER A 24 -7.90 9.95 -5.63
N VAL A 25 -9.17 9.92 -6.03
CA VAL A 25 -10.04 8.74 -5.89
C VAL A 25 -9.49 7.56 -6.70
N LYS A 26 -8.98 7.83 -7.89
CA LYS A 26 -8.33 6.80 -8.72
C LYS A 26 -7.06 6.23 -8.07
N GLU A 27 -6.27 7.08 -7.41
CA GLU A 27 -5.08 6.64 -6.68
C GLU A 27 -5.45 5.79 -5.46
N ILE A 28 -6.51 6.14 -4.70
CA ILE A 28 -7.01 5.34 -3.56
C ILE A 28 -7.48 3.96 -4.02
N ILE A 29 -8.26 3.87 -5.09
CA ILE A 29 -8.70 2.59 -5.64
C ILE A 29 -7.50 1.73 -6.04
N LYS A 30 -6.51 2.30 -6.73
CA LYS A 30 -5.28 1.59 -7.06
C LYS A 30 -4.53 1.13 -5.82
N TYR A 31 -4.44 1.98 -4.81
CA TYR A 31 -3.81 1.65 -3.54
C TYR A 31 -4.48 0.44 -2.88
N SER A 32 -5.81 0.44 -2.79
CA SER A 32 -6.58 -0.67 -2.23
C SER A 32 -6.45 -1.96 -3.05
N ILE A 33 -6.45 -1.87 -4.38
CA ILE A 33 -6.24 -3.04 -5.25
C ILE A 33 -4.86 -3.65 -5.03
N VAL A 34 -3.82 -2.84 -4.96
CA VAL A 34 -2.46 -3.32 -4.66
C VAL A 34 -2.41 -3.97 -3.29
N GLY A 35 -2.96 -3.32 -2.25
CA GLY A 35 -2.97 -3.85 -0.90
C GLY A 35 -3.64 -5.23 -0.81
N ASN A 36 -4.84 -5.38 -1.38
CA ASN A 36 -5.54 -6.67 -1.39
C ASN A 36 -4.80 -7.73 -2.22
N PHE A 37 -4.26 -7.37 -3.38
CA PHE A 37 -3.50 -8.30 -4.21
C PHE A 37 -2.25 -8.82 -3.50
N THR A 38 -1.50 -7.94 -2.85
CA THR A 38 -0.28 -8.33 -2.15
C THR A 38 -0.58 -9.11 -0.89
N SER A 39 -1.69 -8.86 -0.18
CA SER A 39 -2.11 -9.69 0.95
C SER A 39 -2.46 -11.13 0.52
N ILE A 40 -3.09 -11.31 -0.64
CA ILE A 40 -3.32 -12.66 -1.21
C ILE A 40 -1.99 -13.33 -1.57
N LEU A 41 -1.04 -12.57 -2.11
CA LEU A 41 0.28 -13.07 -2.47
C LEU A 41 1.09 -13.48 -1.24
N ASP A 42 1.07 -12.69 -0.17
CA ASP A 42 1.70 -13.00 1.11
C ASP A 42 1.18 -14.34 1.67
N PHE A 43 -0.13 -14.50 1.71
CA PHE A 43 -0.76 -15.73 2.17
C PHE A 43 -0.42 -16.94 1.29
N ALA A 44 -0.39 -16.77 -0.02
CA ALA A 44 0.00 -17.81 -0.96
C ALA A 44 1.47 -18.22 -0.79
N LEU A 45 2.37 -17.25 -0.58
CA LEU A 45 3.78 -17.49 -0.31
C LEU A 45 3.99 -18.25 1.01
N TYR A 46 3.28 -17.85 2.05
CA TYR A 46 3.32 -18.55 3.35
C TYR A 46 2.90 -20.01 3.21
N ILE A 47 1.75 -20.27 2.56
CA ILE A 47 1.27 -21.64 2.31
C ILE A 47 2.29 -22.42 1.47
N TYR A 48 2.81 -21.80 0.42
CA TYR A 48 3.79 -22.46 -0.45
C TYR A 48 5.03 -22.86 0.34
N LEU A 49 5.62 -21.97 1.13
CA LEU A 49 6.78 -22.26 1.95
C LEU A 49 6.52 -23.39 2.96
N THR A 50 5.42 -23.29 3.72
CA THR A 50 5.13 -24.24 4.81
C THR A 50 4.64 -25.60 4.33
N ARG A 51 4.10 -25.71 3.11
CA ARG A 51 3.57 -26.98 2.57
C ARG A 51 4.58 -27.74 1.70
N PHE A 52 5.40 -27.03 0.94
CA PHE A 52 6.33 -27.66 0.01
C PHE A 52 7.72 -27.92 0.61
N PHE A 53 8.09 -27.25 1.68
CA PHE A 53 9.42 -27.42 2.29
C PHE A 53 9.29 -27.90 3.74
N PRO A 54 9.76 -29.12 4.09
CA PRO A 54 9.70 -29.66 5.46
C PRO A 54 10.34 -28.74 6.50
N PHE A 55 11.47 -28.13 6.17
CA PHE A 55 12.18 -27.19 7.04
C PHE A 55 11.29 -26.01 7.49
N TRP A 56 10.52 -25.41 6.57
CA TRP A 56 9.64 -24.27 6.87
C TRP A 56 8.36 -24.68 7.59
N LYS A 57 7.98 -25.96 7.53
CA LYS A 57 6.84 -26.49 8.28
C LYS A 57 7.12 -26.46 9.78
N GLU A 58 8.34 -26.84 10.20
CA GLU A 58 8.77 -26.78 11.59
C GLU A 58 9.06 -25.34 12.05
N HIS A 59 9.51 -24.47 11.14
CA HIS A 59 9.88 -23.09 11.41
C HIS A 59 8.87 -22.11 10.77
N TYR A 60 7.57 -22.31 11.02
CA TYR A 60 6.50 -21.55 10.38
C TYR A 60 6.57 -20.03 10.64
N LEU A 61 7.08 -19.58 11.80
CA LEU A 61 7.28 -18.16 12.09
C LEU A 61 8.34 -17.54 11.18
N THR A 62 9.41 -18.28 10.90
CA THR A 62 10.46 -17.82 9.97
C THR A 62 9.94 -17.80 8.54
N ALA A 63 9.12 -18.80 8.14
CA ALA A 63 8.45 -18.79 6.84
C ALA A 63 7.55 -17.57 6.68
N ASN A 64 6.77 -17.23 7.71
CA ASN A 64 5.91 -16.03 7.72
C ASN A 64 6.73 -14.74 7.59
N PHE A 65 7.85 -14.65 8.31
CA PHE A 65 8.74 -13.48 8.22
C PHE A 65 9.27 -13.27 6.79
N PHE A 66 9.70 -14.33 6.10
CA PHE A 66 10.15 -14.25 4.72
C PHE A 66 9.02 -13.92 3.75
N ALA A 67 7.82 -14.46 3.95
CA ALA A 67 6.64 -14.14 3.14
C ALA A 67 6.31 -12.65 3.25
N ILE A 68 6.26 -12.09 4.46
CA ILE A 68 6.03 -10.66 4.71
C ILE A 68 7.14 -9.79 4.08
N LEU A 69 8.41 -10.20 4.18
CA LEU A 69 9.52 -9.47 3.57
C LEU A 69 9.36 -9.36 2.05
N ILE A 70 9.11 -10.48 1.39
CA ILE A 70 8.91 -10.53 -0.06
C ILE A 70 7.69 -9.70 -0.46
N ASP A 71 6.57 -9.86 0.27
CA ASP A 71 5.35 -9.07 0.03
C ASP A 71 5.60 -7.58 0.16
N SER A 72 6.31 -7.13 1.21
CA SER A 72 6.57 -5.71 1.44
C SER A 72 7.36 -5.06 0.31
N VAL A 73 8.35 -5.77 -0.26
CA VAL A 73 9.12 -5.31 -1.42
C VAL A 73 8.22 -5.20 -2.66
N ILE A 74 7.42 -6.23 -2.93
CA ILE A 74 6.50 -6.25 -4.07
C ILE A 74 5.47 -5.12 -3.94
N ARG A 75 4.87 -4.96 -2.76
CA ARG A 75 3.91 -3.92 -2.41
C ARG A 75 4.50 -2.52 -2.64
N PHE A 76 5.71 -2.28 -2.14
CA PHE A 76 6.41 -1.01 -2.35
C PHE A 76 6.64 -0.71 -3.83
N ILE A 77 7.12 -1.69 -4.61
CA ILE A 77 7.38 -1.53 -6.05
C ILE A 77 6.08 -1.23 -6.81
N LEU A 78 4.98 -1.94 -6.49
CA LEU A 78 3.69 -1.73 -7.12
C LEU A 78 3.13 -0.34 -6.77
N HIS A 79 3.20 0.09 -5.51
CA HIS A 79 2.80 1.44 -5.13
C HIS A 79 3.65 2.49 -5.84
N LYS A 80 4.98 2.34 -5.84
CA LYS A 80 5.88 3.29 -6.50
C LYS A 80 5.60 3.42 -7.99
N LYS A 81 5.54 2.30 -8.73
CA LYS A 81 5.47 2.30 -10.19
C LYS A 81 4.05 2.46 -10.74
N TRP A 82 3.06 1.90 -10.07
CA TRP A 82 1.71 1.84 -10.61
C TRP A 82 0.71 2.76 -9.92
N THR A 83 0.72 2.84 -8.58
CA THR A 83 -0.21 3.70 -7.84
C THR A 83 0.19 5.16 -7.98
N PHE A 84 1.40 5.50 -7.54
CA PHE A 84 1.88 6.89 -7.45
C PHE A 84 2.72 7.35 -8.63
N ARG A 85 3.17 6.43 -9.49
CA ARG A 85 4.03 6.71 -10.67
C ARG A 85 5.23 7.58 -10.31
N ASN A 86 5.89 7.23 -9.20
CA ASN A 86 7.01 8.00 -8.67
C ASN A 86 8.32 7.55 -9.33
N GLU A 87 9.04 8.50 -9.96
CA GLU A 87 10.33 8.27 -10.64
C GLU A 87 11.53 8.64 -9.76
N GLY A 88 11.32 8.96 -8.49
CA GLY A 88 12.39 9.34 -7.56
C GLY A 88 13.48 8.27 -7.44
N LYS A 89 14.74 8.71 -7.49
CA LYS A 89 15.93 7.82 -7.53
C LYS A 89 16.28 7.21 -6.15
N ASN A 90 15.87 7.82 -5.04
CA ASN A 90 16.24 7.39 -3.69
C ASN A 90 15.36 6.22 -3.18
N ILE A 91 15.53 5.05 -3.79
CA ILE A 91 14.69 3.85 -3.51
C ILE A 91 14.84 3.40 -2.05
N HIS A 92 16.05 3.35 -1.51
CA HIS A 92 16.30 2.89 -0.14
C HIS A 92 15.60 3.76 0.91
N THR A 93 15.73 5.08 0.80
CA THR A 93 15.05 6.01 1.72
C THR A 93 13.53 5.93 1.60
N GLN A 94 13.01 5.76 0.39
CA GLN A 94 11.57 5.59 0.17
C GLN A 94 11.07 4.27 0.75
N TYR A 95 11.82 3.18 0.59
CA TYR A 95 11.46 1.87 1.14
C TYR A 95 11.48 1.88 2.68
N LEU A 96 12.51 2.49 3.29
CA LEU A 96 12.56 2.64 4.74
C LEU A 96 11.36 3.41 5.29
N LYS A 97 11.03 4.56 4.67
CA LYS A 97 9.84 5.34 5.04
C LYS A 97 8.55 4.55 4.86
N PHE A 98 8.44 3.80 3.77
CA PHE A 98 7.30 2.94 3.51
C PHE A 98 7.13 1.88 4.61
N THR A 99 8.21 1.22 5.02
CA THR A 99 8.19 0.24 6.10
C THR A 99 7.75 0.86 7.44
N ILE A 100 8.26 2.05 7.77
CA ILE A 100 7.83 2.79 8.98
C ILE A 100 6.33 3.11 8.91
N VAL A 101 5.84 3.57 7.77
CA VAL A 101 4.40 3.83 7.56
C VAL A 101 3.58 2.55 7.76
N CYS A 102 4.02 1.42 7.22
CA CYS A 102 3.32 0.14 7.40
C CYS A 102 3.24 -0.28 8.87
N LEU A 103 4.33 -0.13 9.63
CA LEU A 103 4.33 -0.42 11.08
C LEU A 103 3.38 0.51 11.85
N LEU A 104 3.40 1.81 11.57
CA LEU A 104 2.50 2.77 12.20
C LEU A 104 1.03 2.47 11.89
N ILE A 105 0.73 2.08 10.65
CA ILE A 105 -0.61 1.69 10.20
C ILE A 105 -1.09 0.45 10.97
N MET A 106 -0.23 -0.54 11.12
CA MET A 106 -0.55 -1.77 11.85
C MET A 106 -0.90 -1.43 13.31
N LEU A 107 -0.05 -0.69 14.00
CA LEU A 107 -0.29 -0.28 15.39
C LEU A 107 -1.57 0.56 15.54
N THR A 108 -1.76 1.55 14.65
CA THR A 108 -2.97 2.40 14.66
C THR A 108 -4.22 1.56 14.43
N GLY A 109 -4.12 0.52 13.59
CA GLY A 109 -5.20 -0.40 13.30
C GLY A 109 -5.70 -1.16 14.51
N GLU A 110 -4.79 -1.71 15.27
CA GLU A 110 -5.11 -2.43 16.49
C GLU A 110 -5.75 -1.50 17.53
N VAL A 111 -5.22 -0.28 17.70
CA VAL A 111 -5.78 0.71 18.61
C VAL A 111 -7.20 1.12 18.20
N LEU A 112 -7.43 1.36 16.91
CA LEU A 112 -8.77 1.72 16.41
C LEU A 112 -9.77 0.58 16.58
N LEU A 113 -9.36 -0.66 16.29
CA LEU A 113 -10.22 -1.83 16.48
C LEU A 113 -10.57 -2.01 17.96
N TYR A 114 -9.57 -1.98 18.83
CA TYR A 114 -9.77 -2.07 20.28
C TYR A 114 -10.74 -0.99 20.77
N THR A 115 -10.54 0.26 20.37
CA THR A 115 -11.41 1.37 20.77
C THR A 115 -12.84 1.18 20.25
N ALA A 116 -13.02 0.70 19.02
CA ALA A 116 -14.33 0.45 18.44
C ALA A 116 -15.09 -0.64 19.20
N VAL A 117 -14.42 -1.71 19.60
CA VAL A 117 -15.06 -2.86 20.26
C VAL A 117 -15.27 -2.57 21.76
N GLU A 118 -14.20 -2.21 22.47
CA GLU A 118 -14.24 -2.11 23.93
C GLU A 118 -14.87 -0.80 24.44
N TYR A 119 -14.63 0.31 23.74
CA TYR A 119 -15.11 1.61 24.20
C TYR A 119 -16.47 1.99 23.63
N PHE A 120 -16.70 1.72 22.34
CA PHE A 120 -17.98 2.03 21.68
C PHE A 120 -18.97 0.86 21.66
N GLY A 121 -18.59 -0.34 22.11
CA GLY A 121 -19.46 -1.52 22.12
C GLY A 121 -19.88 -1.99 20.73
N ILE A 122 -19.13 -1.61 19.69
CA ILE A 122 -19.41 -2.01 18.31
C ILE A 122 -18.96 -3.46 18.14
N GLY A 123 -19.78 -4.31 17.53
CA GLY A 123 -19.39 -5.69 17.25
C GLY A 123 -18.06 -5.76 16.46
N ASP A 124 -17.22 -6.73 16.78
CA ASP A 124 -15.85 -6.92 16.27
C ASP A 124 -15.76 -6.83 14.73
N VAL A 125 -16.71 -7.43 14.00
CA VAL A 125 -16.75 -7.40 12.54
C VAL A 125 -17.00 -5.99 12.01
N LEU A 126 -17.99 -5.27 12.58
CA LEU A 126 -18.28 -3.88 12.20
C LEU A 126 -17.15 -2.94 12.60
N GLY A 127 -16.60 -3.11 13.81
CA GLY A 127 -15.43 -2.39 14.28
C GLY A 127 -14.25 -2.55 13.34
N LYS A 128 -13.98 -3.77 12.87
CA LYS A 128 -12.91 -4.05 11.91
C LYS A 128 -13.15 -3.42 10.54
N LEU A 129 -14.38 -3.41 10.04
CA LEU A 129 -14.73 -2.74 8.79
C LEU A 129 -14.50 -1.24 8.85
N ILE A 130 -15.00 -0.58 9.89
CA ILE A 130 -14.86 0.87 10.11
C ILE A 130 -13.37 1.22 10.23
N SER A 131 -12.63 0.52 11.09
CA SER A 131 -11.20 0.71 11.28
C SER A 131 -10.43 0.53 9.96
N SER A 132 -10.76 -0.48 9.16
CA SER A 132 -10.11 -0.75 7.87
C SER A 132 -10.27 0.40 6.88
N VAL A 133 -11.45 1.04 6.82
CA VAL A 133 -11.69 2.19 5.94
C VAL A 133 -10.85 3.38 6.40
N ILE A 134 -10.88 3.71 7.70
CA ILE A 134 -10.10 4.83 8.26
C ILE A 134 -8.61 4.63 8.01
N ILE A 135 -8.11 3.42 8.30
CA ILE A 135 -6.71 3.07 8.11
C ILE A 135 -6.30 3.14 6.65
N THR A 136 -7.12 2.67 5.73
CA THR A 136 -6.82 2.73 4.29
C THR A 136 -6.64 4.17 3.83
N MET A 137 -7.47 5.09 4.30
CA MET A 137 -7.34 6.53 4.03
C MET A 137 -6.06 7.11 4.61
N PHE A 138 -5.77 6.80 5.86
CA PHE A 138 -4.55 7.24 6.55
C PHE A 138 -3.29 6.68 5.88
N ALA A 139 -3.30 5.39 5.55
CA ALA A 139 -2.23 4.71 4.84
C ALA A 139 -1.93 5.33 3.47
N PHE A 140 -2.99 5.61 2.71
CA PHE A 140 -2.88 6.26 1.42
C PHE A 140 -2.25 7.66 1.54
N LEU A 141 -2.75 8.49 2.45
CA LEU A 141 -2.25 9.85 2.65
C LEU A 141 -0.80 9.84 3.12
N SER A 142 -0.46 9.03 4.12
CA SER A 142 0.91 8.92 4.64
C SER A 142 1.88 8.43 3.56
N THR A 143 1.48 7.43 2.80
CA THR A 143 2.32 6.91 1.72
C THR A 143 2.47 7.93 0.59
N LYS A 144 1.40 8.60 0.21
CA LYS A 144 1.41 9.62 -0.85
C LYS A 144 2.26 10.84 -0.48
N LEU A 145 2.06 11.39 0.72
CA LEU A 145 2.66 12.66 1.12
C LEU A 145 4.09 12.46 1.67
N TRP A 146 4.30 11.46 2.51
CA TRP A 146 5.58 11.30 3.22
C TRP A 146 6.58 10.39 2.49
N VAL A 147 6.10 9.28 1.91
CA VAL A 147 6.98 8.36 1.19
C VAL A 147 7.32 8.89 -0.20
N PHE A 148 6.33 9.34 -0.95
CA PHE A 148 6.48 9.73 -2.36
C PHE A 148 6.36 11.22 -2.64
N GLY A 149 6.00 12.08 -1.65
CA GLY A 149 5.71 13.52 -1.83
C GLY A 149 6.90 14.33 -2.35
N ARG A 150 8.06 14.18 -1.74
CA ARG A 150 9.26 14.97 -2.07
C ARG A 150 9.82 14.79 -3.49
N SER A 151 9.39 13.76 -4.22
CA SER A 151 9.88 13.53 -5.58
C SER A 151 9.21 14.43 -6.61
N LYS A 152 7.98 14.89 -6.36
CA LYS A 152 7.27 15.81 -7.26
C LYS A 152 7.80 17.24 -7.16
N GLU A 153 8.14 17.71 -5.96
CA GLU A 153 8.67 19.06 -5.75
C GLU A 153 10.00 19.27 -6.47
N LYS A 154 10.93 18.32 -6.36
CA LYS A 154 12.23 18.41 -7.05
C LYS A 154 12.11 18.41 -8.58
N HIS A 155 11.05 17.81 -9.12
CA HIS A 155 10.80 17.83 -10.57
C HIS A 155 10.28 19.21 -11.02
N ILE A 156 9.41 19.84 -10.23
CA ILE A 156 8.87 21.18 -10.50
C ILE A 156 9.98 22.22 -10.37
N GLU A 157 10.78 22.18 -9.31
CA GLU A 157 11.93 23.07 -9.11
C GLU A 157 12.94 23.01 -10.27
N LYS A 158 13.21 21.80 -10.78
CA LYS A 158 14.14 21.62 -11.90
C LYS A 158 13.63 22.24 -13.20
N TYR A 159 12.33 22.21 -13.46
CA TYR A 159 11.75 22.83 -14.66
C TYR A 159 11.54 24.34 -14.50
N THR A 160 11.19 24.82 -13.31
CA THR A 160 11.04 26.24 -13.02
C THR A 160 12.39 26.96 -12.99
N GLY A 161 13.42 26.32 -12.42
CA GLY A 161 14.78 26.86 -12.39
C GLY A 161 15.51 26.89 -13.75
N GLN A 162 15.08 26.10 -14.73
CA GLN A 162 15.60 26.16 -16.09
C GLN A 162 14.97 27.28 -16.91
N ASN A 163 13.73 27.68 -16.62
CA ASN A 163 13.03 28.77 -17.34
C ASN A 163 13.38 30.17 -16.83
N LEU A 164 14.16 30.28 -15.72
CA LEU A 164 14.62 31.56 -15.18
C LEU A 164 16.06 31.92 -15.58
N LYS A 165 16.70 31.11 -16.45
CA LYS A 165 18.06 31.33 -16.97
C LYS A 165 18.10 31.69 -18.45
N ILE A 166 17.07 32.37 -18.96
CA ILE A 166 17.06 32.99 -20.31
C ILE A 166 17.08 34.49 -20.15
#